data_e1a98d2f104234ba2280a7d022aa256d
#
_entry.id   e1a98d2f104234ba2280a7d022aa256d
#
_cell.length_a   1.000
_cell.length_b   1.000
_cell.length_c   1.000
_cell.angle_alpha   90.00
_cell.angle_beta   90.00
_cell.angle_gamma   90.00
#
_symmetry.space_group_name_H-M   'P 1'
#
loop_
_entity.id
_entity.type
_entity.pdbx_description
1 polymer ?
#
loop_
_entity_poly.entity_id
_entity_poly.type
_entity_poly.pdbx_seq_one_letter_code
_entity_poly.pdbx_strand_id
1 'polypeptide(L)'
;MKKTLLFALCIVCSALCINLKAETIEEKVARLEAQISALEAKTATTDSVLTAEVVEPKKKLQPISVKFDARFDWQSSVQGKDFGSNFNGRYLMFVLDGNISPKFSYHLRYRMIHPNHENSWRGIFNATDWANVVYRPTKNWEITAGKMLVFYGSYEFDKNPLDVYMWSAWGGNVGCFQFGVMGKYISNDGRNNVLFQINNSPFANSLDLGNLYSYSAQWNGNFGVFNALYSVNLLEYQPNRYINYISLGNQFNFGPVCLELDYMNRYGARGTHFLKDFSFIGRLKYNVCDQFTIFAKGGIDYNMAQESGEADAIDLLVTPGMRYEYYGAGVEYFPIKGSKDVRLHAFWYSDCDASTGATRFDNHTIGVGCRFRLTAFERK
;
A
#
# COMPACT_ATOMS: atom_id res chain seq x y z
N MET A 1 3.22 2.84 31.82
CA MET A 1 2.29 2.29 30.84
C MET A 1 2.90 1.21 29.91
N LYS A 2 4.17 1.28 29.47
CA LYS A 2 4.80 0.25 28.59
C LYS A 2 4.90 -1.16 29.23
N LYS A 3 5.09 -1.28 30.53
CA LYS A 3 5.19 -2.59 31.24
C LYS A 3 3.86 -3.34 31.38
N THR A 4 2.74 -2.61 31.42
CA THR A 4 1.40 -3.19 31.61
C THR A 4 0.84 -3.81 30.30
N LEU A 5 1.19 -3.23 29.15
CA LEU A 5 0.76 -3.74 27.84
C LEU A 5 1.49 -5.03 27.45
N LEU A 6 2.79 -5.12 27.80
CA LEU A 6 3.59 -6.33 27.57
C LEU A 6 3.09 -7.51 28.42
N PHE A 7 2.66 -7.21 29.66
CA PHE A 7 2.11 -8.22 30.58
C PHE A 7 0.76 -8.76 30.11
N ALA A 8 -0.09 -7.90 29.53
CA ALA A 8 -1.38 -8.31 28.96
C ALA A 8 -1.20 -9.19 27.70
N LEU A 9 -0.21 -8.90 26.86
CA LEU A 9 0.09 -9.70 25.67
C LEU A 9 0.67 -11.08 26.06
N CYS A 10 1.50 -11.16 27.09
CA CYS A 10 2.03 -12.41 27.61
C CYS A 10 0.94 -13.29 28.25
N ILE A 11 -0.08 -12.70 28.90
CA ILE A 11 -1.20 -13.44 29.48
C ILE A 11 -2.09 -14.04 28.40
N VAL A 12 -2.30 -13.33 27.27
CA VAL A 12 -3.07 -13.87 26.14
C VAL A 12 -2.32 -15.00 25.43
N CYS A 13 -1.00 -14.90 25.29
CA CYS A 13 -0.18 -16.00 24.74
C CYS A 13 -0.10 -17.20 25.69
N SER A 14 -0.02 -16.98 26.99
CA SER A 14 0.00 -18.07 27.95
C SER A 14 -1.37 -18.77 28.13
N ALA A 15 -2.48 -18.05 27.96
CA ALA A 15 -3.81 -18.65 27.97
C ALA A 15 -4.10 -19.52 26.73
N LEU A 16 -3.43 -19.29 25.61
CA LEU A 16 -3.49 -20.13 24.40
C LEU A 16 -2.61 -21.38 24.47
N CYS A 17 -1.63 -21.41 25.39
CA CYS A 17 -0.71 -22.54 25.55
C CYS A 17 -1.13 -23.56 26.63
N ILE A 18 -2.23 -23.37 27.39
CA ILE A 18 -2.59 -24.17 28.57
C ILE A 18 -3.50 -25.37 28.25
N ASN A 19 -3.63 -25.81 27.00
CA ASN A 19 -4.37 -27.06 26.73
C ASN A 19 -3.68 -28.03 25.74
N LEU A 20 -2.37 -28.05 25.73
CA LEU A 20 -1.61 -29.12 25.08
C LEU A 20 -0.93 -29.96 26.18
N LYS A 21 -1.68 -30.85 26.82
CA LYS A 21 -1.05 -32.04 27.40
C LYS A 21 -0.31 -32.73 26.26
N ALA A 22 1.00 -32.74 26.31
CA ALA A 22 1.81 -33.56 25.42
C ALA A 22 1.44 -35.02 25.67
N GLU A 23 0.63 -35.58 24.78
CA GLU A 23 0.30 -37.00 24.75
C GLU A 23 1.62 -37.76 24.53
N THR A 24 1.96 -38.67 25.37
CA THR A 24 3.17 -39.48 25.22
C THR A 24 3.09 -40.30 23.94
N ILE A 25 4.26 -40.66 23.39
CA ILE A 25 4.31 -41.51 22.17
C ILE A 25 3.53 -42.82 22.39
N GLU A 26 3.58 -43.38 23.57
CA GLU A 26 2.87 -44.60 23.96
C GLU A 26 1.34 -44.41 23.97
N GLU A 27 0.82 -43.27 24.45
CA GLU A 27 -0.60 -42.95 24.39
C GLU A 27 -1.08 -42.72 22.94
N LYS A 28 -0.24 -42.14 22.09
CA LYS A 28 -0.54 -42.01 20.64
C LYS A 28 -0.56 -43.35 19.94
N VAL A 29 0.39 -44.22 20.24
CA VAL A 29 0.44 -45.57 19.66
C VAL A 29 -0.78 -46.37 20.10
N ALA A 30 -1.11 -46.39 21.37
CA ALA A 30 -2.30 -47.09 21.89
C ALA A 30 -3.61 -46.56 21.26
N ARG A 31 -3.70 -45.26 21.03
CA ARG A 31 -4.86 -44.65 20.38
C ARG A 31 -4.95 -45.02 18.91
N LEU A 32 -3.82 -45.10 18.22
CA LEU A 32 -3.76 -45.51 16.81
C LEU A 32 -4.09 -47.00 16.67
N GLU A 33 -3.60 -47.86 17.56
CA GLU A 33 -3.93 -49.28 17.59
C GLU A 33 -5.43 -49.52 17.85
N ALA A 34 -6.03 -48.76 18.77
CA ALA A 34 -7.45 -48.81 19.03
C ALA A 34 -8.29 -48.32 17.83
N GLN A 35 -7.80 -47.33 17.10
CA GLN A 35 -8.43 -46.84 15.85
C GLN A 35 -8.30 -47.85 14.71
N ILE A 36 -7.17 -48.54 14.58
CA ILE A 36 -6.95 -49.60 13.59
C ILE A 36 -7.88 -50.78 13.88
N SER A 37 -7.94 -51.24 15.15
CA SER A 37 -8.84 -52.33 15.57
C SER A 37 -10.32 -51.99 15.34
N ALA A 38 -10.71 -50.73 15.58
CA ALA A 38 -12.08 -50.26 15.32
C ALA A 38 -12.38 -50.14 13.79
N LEU A 39 -11.39 -49.85 12.99
CA LEU A 39 -11.49 -49.87 11.52
C LEU A 39 -11.56 -51.28 10.99
N GLU A 40 -10.73 -52.18 11.48
CA GLU A 40 -10.74 -53.61 11.10
C GLU A 40 -12.06 -54.27 11.47
N ALA A 41 -12.62 -53.98 12.64
CA ALA A 41 -13.94 -54.46 13.07
C ALA A 41 -15.08 -53.92 12.20
N LYS A 42 -14.96 -52.70 11.68
CA LYS A 42 -15.89 -52.13 10.72
C LYS A 42 -15.75 -52.75 9.32
N THR A 43 -14.55 -53.13 8.93
CA THR A 43 -14.29 -53.72 7.62
C THR A 43 -14.79 -55.20 7.58
N ALA A 44 -14.70 -55.91 8.69
CA ALA A 44 -15.19 -57.28 8.82
C ALA A 44 -16.73 -57.43 8.76
N THR A 45 -17.48 -56.32 8.96
CA THR A 45 -18.95 -56.30 8.90
C THR A 45 -19.49 -55.78 7.55
N THR A 46 -18.64 -55.49 6.56
CA THR A 46 -19.05 -54.83 5.30
C THR A 46 -18.65 -55.63 4.05
N ASP A 47 -18.67 -56.96 4.16
CA ASP A 47 -18.42 -57.80 2.97
C ASP A 47 -19.70 -58.14 2.15
N SER A 48 -20.69 -57.29 2.27
CA SER A 48 -21.84 -57.32 1.35
C SER A 48 -22.51 -55.94 1.31
N VAL A 49 -22.03 -55.06 0.49
CA VAL A 49 -22.83 -54.09 -0.29
C VAL A 49 -21.86 -53.21 -1.13
N LEU A 50 -21.73 -53.53 -2.43
CA LEU A 50 -21.63 -52.59 -3.57
C LEU A 50 -20.88 -51.27 -3.32
N THR A 51 -19.71 -51.18 -3.95
CA THR A 51 -19.16 -49.98 -4.65
C THR A 51 -20.02 -48.71 -4.52
N ALA A 52 -20.04 -48.11 -3.35
CA ALA A 52 -20.26 -46.68 -3.26
C ALA A 52 -18.88 -46.04 -3.51
N GLU A 53 -18.67 -45.46 -4.68
CA GLU A 53 -17.60 -44.47 -4.86
C GLU A 53 -17.66 -43.52 -3.68
N VAL A 54 -16.66 -43.59 -2.81
CA VAL A 54 -16.42 -42.53 -1.81
C VAL A 54 -16.02 -41.29 -2.62
N VAL A 55 -17.02 -40.54 -3.04
CA VAL A 55 -16.79 -39.20 -3.56
C VAL A 55 -16.28 -38.38 -2.37
N GLU A 56 -14.95 -38.37 -2.21
CA GLU A 56 -14.34 -37.38 -1.34
C GLU A 56 -14.98 -36.04 -1.69
N PRO A 57 -15.52 -35.28 -0.72
CA PRO A 57 -16.12 -34.01 -1.01
C PRO A 57 -15.03 -33.17 -1.69
N LYS A 58 -15.18 -32.91 -2.99
CA LYS A 58 -14.23 -32.13 -3.78
C LYS A 58 -13.96 -30.87 -2.98
N LYS A 59 -12.76 -30.76 -2.37
CA LYS A 59 -12.36 -29.62 -1.57
C LYS A 59 -12.52 -28.39 -2.47
N LYS A 60 -13.50 -27.53 -2.16
CA LYS A 60 -13.80 -26.37 -2.97
C LYS A 60 -12.52 -25.53 -3.02
N LEU A 61 -11.92 -25.48 -4.20
CA LEU A 61 -10.68 -24.73 -4.39
C LEU A 61 -10.94 -23.25 -4.16
N GLN A 62 -10.11 -22.64 -3.32
CA GLN A 62 -10.25 -21.23 -2.99
C GLN A 62 -9.84 -20.33 -4.18
N PRO A 63 -10.44 -19.12 -4.33
CA PRO A 63 -10.04 -18.16 -5.34
C PRO A 63 -8.56 -17.80 -5.23
N ILE A 64 -7.90 -17.70 -6.40
CA ILE A 64 -6.50 -17.28 -6.50
C ILE A 64 -6.29 -16.53 -7.81
N SER A 65 -5.50 -15.49 -7.80
CA SER A 65 -5.15 -14.67 -8.96
C SER A 65 -3.65 -14.36 -8.97
N VAL A 66 -3.01 -14.61 -10.12
CA VAL A 66 -1.59 -14.31 -10.38
C VAL A 66 -1.52 -13.32 -11.53
N LYS A 67 -0.92 -12.15 -11.29
CA LYS A 67 -0.81 -11.08 -12.27
C LYS A 67 0.62 -10.54 -12.35
N PHE A 68 0.98 -10.08 -13.54
CA PHE A 68 2.14 -9.24 -13.78
C PHE A 68 1.67 -7.88 -14.24
N ASP A 69 2.21 -6.81 -13.67
CA ASP A 69 1.88 -5.45 -14.01
C ASP A 69 3.19 -4.71 -14.34
N ALA A 70 3.29 -4.11 -15.52
CA ALA A 70 4.52 -3.48 -15.98
C ALA A 70 4.25 -2.15 -16.69
N ARG A 71 5.23 -1.25 -16.59
CA ARG A 71 5.23 0.03 -17.30
C ARG A 71 6.61 0.32 -17.86
N PHE A 72 6.66 0.71 -19.13
CA PHE A 72 7.83 1.15 -19.86
C PHE A 72 7.58 2.50 -20.49
N ASP A 73 8.53 3.40 -20.32
CA ASP A 73 8.47 4.75 -20.86
C ASP A 73 9.73 5.06 -21.67
N TRP A 74 9.59 5.73 -22.78
CA TRP A 74 10.62 6.62 -23.28
C TRP A 74 10.40 8.00 -22.67
N GLN A 75 11.46 8.60 -22.13
CA GLN A 75 11.40 9.94 -21.55
C GLN A 75 12.51 10.81 -22.10
N SER A 76 12.20 12.08 -22.30
CA SER A 76 13.15 13.12 -22.62
C SER A 76 12.99 14.26 -21.62
N SER A 77 14.10 14.70 -21.05
CA SER A 77 14.15 15.80 -20.09
C SER A 77 15.05 16.90 -20.62
N VAL A 78 14.61 18.15 -20.42
CA VAL A 78 15.37 19.36 -20.70
C VAL A 78 15.49 20.13 -19.39
N GLN A 79 16.70 20.48 -19.00
CA GLN A 79 16.99 21.32 -17.85
C GLN A 79 17.93 22.46 -18.29
N GLY A 80 17.34 23.64 -18.48
CA GLY A 80 18.09 24.77 -19.04
C GLY A 80 18.64 24.46 -20.44
N LYS A 81 19.95 24.20 -20.54
CA LYS A 81 20.63 23.81 -21.78
C LYS A 81 20.89 22.31 -21.90
N ASP A 82 20.72 21.56 -20.83
CA ASP A 82 21.01 20.15 -20.79
C ASP A 82 19.80 19.35 -21.30
N PHE A 83 20.09 18.39 -22.17
CA PHE A 83 19.11 17.50 -22.76
C PHE A 83 19.49 16.06 -22.50
N GLY A 84 18.53 15.27 -22.03
CA GLY A 84 18.67 13.83 -21.83
C GLY A 84 17.46 13.06 -22.35
N SER A 85 17.69 11.88 -22.88
CA SER A 85 16.60 10.98 -23.23
C SER A 85 17.00 9.52 -23.02
N ASN A 86 16.05 8.70 -22.59
CA ASN A 86 16.26 7.27 -22.40
C ASN A 86 14.97 6.47 -22.44
N PHE A 87 15.12 5.15 -22.62
CA PHE A 87 14.06 4.18 -22.36
C PHE A 87 14.17 3.66 -20.95
N ASN A 88 13.08 3.71 -20.20
CA ASN A 88 13.02 3.31 -18.81
C ASN A 88 11.98 2.21 -18.58
N GLY A 89 12.39 1.12 -17.94
CA GLY A 89 11.47 0.23 -17.23
C GLY A 89 11.11 0.86 -15.89
N ARG A 90 9.88 1.36 -15.75
CA ARG A 90 9.47 2.02 -14.51
C ARG A 90 9.19 1.02 -13.40
N TYR A 91 8.42 0.01 -13.73
CA TYR A 91 8.02 -1.04 -12.78
C TYR A 91 7.76 -2.34 -13.50
N LEU A 92 8.12 -3.44 -12.85
CA LEU A 92 7.65 -4.78 -13.15
C LEU A 92 7.24 -5.40 -11.83
N MET A 93 5.95 -5.68 -11.66
CA MET A 93 5.37 -6.16 -10.42
C MET A 93 4.76 -7.54 -10.62
N PHE A 94 5.03 -8.43 -9.69
CA PHE A 94 4.32 -9.68 -9.50
C PHE A 94 3.27 -9.48 -8.41
N VAL A 95 2.02 -9.87 -8.67
CA VAL A 95 0.91 -9.76 -7.72
C VAL A 95 0.25 -11.13 -7.58
N LEU A 96 0.10 -11.57 -6.34
CA LEU A 96 -0.57 -12.80 -5.96
C LEU A 96 -1.64 -12.49 -4.92
N ASP A 97 -2.89 -12.70 -5.27
CA ASP A 97 -4.05 -12.54 -4.42
C ASP A 97 -4.77 -13.88 -4.25
N GLY A 98 -5.30 -14.15 -3.07
CA GLY A 98 -6.10 -15.35 -2.90
C GLY A 98 -6.76 -15.46 -1.53
N ASN A 99 -7.59 -16.51 -1.40
CA ASN A 99 -8.22 -16.85 -0.15
C ASN A 99 -7.63 -18.16 0.39
N ILE A 100 -7.34 -18.17 1.70
CA ILE A 100 -7.00 -19.38 2.46
C ILE A 100 -8.30 -20.07 2.89
N SER A 101 -9.30 -19.27 3.24
CA SER A 101 -10.63 -19.70 3.65
C SER A 101 -11.65 -18.57 3.41
N PRO A 102 -12.95 -18.77 3.62
CA PRO A 102 -13.94 -17.69 3.48
C PRO A 102 -13.67 -16.46 4.35
N LYS A 103 -12.96 -16.62 5.47
CA LYS A 103 -12.62 -15.54 6.40
C LYS A 103 -11.19 -15.03 6.28
N PHE A 104 -10.31 -15.76 5.59
CA PHE A 104 -8.90 -15.43 5.47
C PHE A 104 -8.51 -15.26 4.00
N SER A 105 -7.93 -14.12 3.67
CA SER A 105 -7.31 -13.86 2.37
C SER A 105 -5.87 -13.38 2.55
N TYR A 106 -5.10 -13.45 1.49
CA TYR A 106 -3.73 -12.97 1.46
C TYR A 106 -3.49 -12.10 0.25
N HIS A 107 -2.54 -11.20 0.36
CA HIS A 107 -2.09 -10.32 -0.70
C HIS A 107 -0.57 -10.25 -0.69
N LEU A 108 0.06 -10.52 -1.84
CA LEU A 108 1.49 -10.36 -2.07
C LEU A 108 1.71 -9.50 -3.31
N ARG A 109 2.54 -8.46 -3.20
CA ARG A 109 3.02 -7.68 -4.35
C ARG A 109 4.53 -7.47 -4.24
N TYR A 110 5.24 -7.96 -5.23
CA TYR A 110 6.69 -7.90 -5.32
C TYR A 110 7.12 -7.06 -6.51
N ARG A 111 8.05 -6.12 -6.31
CA ARG A 111 8.67 -5.31 -7.38
C ARG A 111 9.88 -6.04 -7.93
N MET A 112 9.79 -6.57 -9.14
CA MET A 112 10.85 -7.38 -9.74
C MET A 112 12.04 -6.55 -10.23
N ILE A 113 11.87 -5.25 -10.45
CA ILE A 113 12.92 -4.33 -10.92
C ILE A 113 13.52 -3.45 -9.82
N HIS A 114 13.17 -3.70 -8.56
CA HIS A 114 13.83 -3.03 -7.46
C HIS A 114 15.26 -3.58 -7.34
N PRO A 115 16.32 -2.74 -7.40
CA PRO A 115 17.69 -3.22 -7.28
C PRO A 115 17.90 -3.85 -5.91
N ASN A 116 18.07 -5.16 -5.90
CA ASN A 116 18.47 -5.90 -4.71
C ASN A 116 19.98 -5.75 -4.54
N HIS A 117 20.43 -4.69 -3.88
CA HIS A 117 21.84 -4.51 -3.55
C HIS A 117 22.30 -5.38 -2.37
N GLU A 118 21.36 -6.02 -1.68
CA GLU A 118 21.66 -6.90 -0.55
C GLU A 118 21.33 -8.34 -0.92
N ASN A 119 22.34 -9.20 -0.94
CA ASN A 119 22.23 -10.67 -1.01
C ASN A 119 21.65 -11.27 0.28
N SER A 120 20.69 -10.58 0.92
CA SER A 120 20.06 -11.01 2.15
C SER A 120 18.54 -11.09 1.94
N TRP A 121 17.88 -11.94 2.70
CA TRP A 121 16.41 -11.95 2.71
C TRP A 121 15.76 -10.61 3.14
N ARG A 122 16.48 -9.69 3.77
CA ARG A 122 16.04 -8.31 3.96
C ARG A 122 15.78 -7.62 2.63
N GLY A 123 16.62 -7.85 1.62
CA GLY A 123 16.44 -7.32 0.27
C GLY A 123 15.15 -7.78 -0.40
N ILE A 124 14.74 -9.04 -0.21
CA ILE A 124 13.46 -9.57 -0.72
C ILE A 124 12.29 -8.81 -0.12
N PHE A 125 12.30 -8.61 1.21
CA PHE A 125 11.25 -7.86 1.87
C PHE A 125 11.25 -6.38 1.53
N ASN A 126 12.40 -5.76 1.27
CA ASN A 126 12.47 -4.36 0.80
C ASN A 126 11.81 -4.20 -0.58
N ALA A 127 12.01 -5.17 -1.49
CA ALA A 127 11.36 -5.20 -2.80
C ALA A 127 9.87 -5.63 -2.74
N THR A 128 9.41 -6.15 -1.61
CA THR A 128 8.02 -6.55 -1.41
C THR A 128 7.20 -5.38 -0.88
N ASP A 129 6.20 -4.94 -1.62
CA ASP A 129 5.28 -3.88 -1.19
C ASP A 129 4.23 -4.43 -0.21
N TRP A 130 3.61 -5.54 -0.58
CA TRP A 130 2.56 -6.17 0.19
C TRP A 130 2.93 -7.62 0.48
N ALA A 131 2.82 -8.03 1.73
CA ALA A 131 2.93 -9.40 2.17
C ALA A 131 2.10 -9.53 3.45
N ASN A 132 0.80 -9.71 3.30
CA ASN A 132 -0.10 -9.70 4.44
C ASN A 132 -1.23 -10.71 4.33
N VAL A 133 -1.83 -10.97 5.47
CA VAL A 133 -3.04 -11.78 5.63
C VAL A 133 -4.14 -10.90 6.21
N VAL A 134 -5.33 -11.03 5.65
CA VAL A 134 -6.54 -10.33 6.10
C VAL A 134 -7.50 -11.33 6.70
N TYR A 135 -7.89 -11.10 7.94
CA TYR A 135 -8.92 -11.86 8.66
C TYR A 135 -10.22 -11.05 8.75
N ARG A 136 -11.33 -11.64 8.34
CA ARG A 136 -12.66 -11.04 8.37
C ARG A 136 -13.55 -11.80 9.37
N PRO A 137 -13.53 -11.42 10.67
CA PRO A 137 -14.40 -12.06 11.66
C PRO A 137 -15.88 -11.86 11.34
N THR A 138 -16.24 -10.68 10.86
CA THR A 138 -17.59 -10.28 10.45
C THR A 138 -17.57 -9.52 9.15
N LYS A 139 -18.72 -9.19 8.59
CA LYS A 139 -18.84 -8.33 7.39
C LYS A 139 -18.35 -6.88 7.60
N ASN A 140 -18.32 -6.43 8.85
CA ASN A 140 -17.97 -5.05 9.19
C ASN A 140 -16.52 -4.90 9.68
N TRP A 141 -15.81 -5.98 9.97
CA TRP A 141 -14.47 -5.91 10.52
C TRP A 141 -13.46 -6.66 9.67
N GLU A 142 -12.34 -6.00 9.42
CA GLU A 142 -11.15 -6.61 8.82
C GLU A 142 -9.95 -6.35 9.74
N ILE A 143 -9.14 -7.37 9.94
CA ILE A 143 -7.86 -7.30 10.66
C ILE A 143 -6.79 -7.74 9.67
N THR A 144 -5.82 -6.89 9.41
CA THR A 144 -4.70 -7.18 8.50
C THR A 144 -3.41 -7.22 9.30
N ALA A 145 -2.58 -8.22 9.05
CA ALA A 145 -1.25 -8.34 9.63
C ALA A 145 -0.21 -8.67 8.57
N GLY A 146 0.98 -8.09 8.67
CA GLY A 146 2.07 -8.25 7.73
C GLY A 146 2.55 -6.93 7.14
N LYS A 147 3.22 -6.98 5.98
CA LYS A 147 3.67 -5.78 5.28
C LYS A 147 2.53 -5.18 4.48
N MET A 148 2.30 -3.89 4.66
CA MET A 148 1.18 -3.16 4.06
C MET A 148 1.51 -1.68 3.88
N LEU A 149 0.66 -0.98 3.13
CA LEU A 149 0.75 0.46 2.94
C LEU A 149 0.55 1.19 4.28
N VAL A 150 1.35 2.20 4.54
CA VAL A 150 1.09 3.17 5.61
C VAL A 150 0.03 4.15 5.13
N PHE A 151 -1.02 4.37 5.91
CA PHE A 151 -2.14 5.21 5.48
C PHE A 151 -1.85 6.70 5.72
N TYR A 152 -1.54 7.41 4.64
CA TYR A 152 -1.26 8.85 4.66
C TYR A 152 -2.42 9.72 4.15
N GLY A 153 -3.51 9.13 3.69
CA GLY A 153 -4.72 9.86 3.34
C GLY A 153 -4.62 10.75 2.10
N SER A 154 -3.85 10.35 1.10
CA SER A 154 -3.67 11.08 -0.15
C SER A 154 -4.10 10.23 -1.35
N TYR A 155 -4.84 10.82 -2.28
CA TYR A 155 -5.19 10.16 -3.54
C TYR A 155 -3.99 9.95 -4.45
N GLU A 156 -2.96 10.81 -4.39
CA GLU A 156 -1.71 10.55 -5.10
C GLU A 156 -1.06 9.26 -4.60
N PHE A 157 -0.95 9.13 -3.29
CA PHE A 157 -0.25 8.04 -2.62
C PHE A 157 -0.97 6.69 -2.74
N ASP A 158 -2.31 6.71 -2.71
CA ASP A 158 -3.13 5.51 -2.82
C ASP A 158 -3.18 4.92 -4.25
N LYS A 159 -2.68 5.67 -5.25
CA LYS A 159 -2.60 5.15 -6.62
C LYS A 159 -1.56 4.06 -6.76
N ASN A 160 -1.82 3.16 -7.69
CA ASN A 160 -0.76 2.26 -8.15
C ASN A 160 0.40 3.12 -8.70
N PRO A 161 1.66 2.88 -8.30
CA PRO A 161 2.82 3.62 -8.81
C PRO A 161 2.92 3.66 -10.33
N LEU A 162 2.39 2.64 -11.02
CA LEU A 162 2.30 2.57 -12.48
C LEU A 162 1.38 3.65 -13.10
N ASP A 163 0.50 4.24 -12.29
CA ASP A 163 -0.50 5.24 -12.71
C ASP A 163 -0.10 6.66 -12.31
N VAL A 164 1.09 6.84 -11.72
CA VAL A 164 1.64 8.14 -11.37
C VAL A 164 2.76 8.47 -12.35
N TYR A 165 2.58 9.53 -13.14
CA TYR A 165 3.57 9.99 -14.13
C TYR A 165 4.55 10.99 -13.53
N MET A 166 4.07 11.78 -12.61
CA MET A 166 4.77 12.86 -11.94
C MET A 166 4.45 12.75 -10.44
N TRP A 167 5.47 12.64 -9.62
CA TRP A 167 5.35 12.60 -8.17
C TRP A 167 5.56 13.99 -7.57
N SER A 168 4.84 14.30 -6.49
CA SER A 168 5.25 15.34 -5.56
C SER A 168 6.60 14.98 -4.93
N ALA A 169 7.35 15.95 -4.43
CA ALA A 169 8.58 15.68 -3.67
C ALA A 169 8.28 14.82 -2.44
N TRP A 170 7.17 15.12 -1.76
CA TRP A 170 6.69 14.30 -0.66
C TRP A 170 6.41 12.85 -1.07
N GLY A 171 5.64 12.64 -2.14
CA GLY A 171 5.28 11.30 -2.63
C GLY A 171 6.47 10.48 -3.10
N GLY A 172 7.52 11.14 -3.58
CA GLY A 172 8.79 10.51 -3.96
C GLY A 172 9.64 10.05 -2.78
N ASN A 173 9.52 10.71 -1.62
CA ASN A 173 10.39 10.50 -0.45
C ASN A 173 9.73 9.70 0.67
N VAL A 174 8.39 9.65 0.73
CA VAL A 174 7.69 9.00 1.83
C VAL A 174 7.82 7.47 1.77
N GLY A 175 8.17 6.85 2.90
CA GLY A 175 8.24 5.39 3.02
C GLY A 175 6.86 4.76 2.97
N CYS A 176 6.61 3.94 1.93
CA CYS A 176 5.28 3.50 1.58
C CYS A 176 4.80 2.28 2.39
N PHE A 177 5.65 1.26 2.55
CA PHE A 177 5.22 -0.07 2.98
C PHE A 177 5.98 -0.51 4.22
N GLN A 178 5.25 -0.81 5.30
CA GLN A 178 5.82 -1.21 6.58
C GLN A 178 5.12 -2.43 7.15
N PHE A 179 5.84 -3.21 7.97
CA PHE A 179 5.26 -4.30 8.74
C PHE A 179 4.44 -3.76 9.89
N GLY A 180 3.25 -4.32 10.10
CA GLY A 180 2.37 -3.89 11.17
C GLY A 180 1.05 -4.65 11.23
N VAL A 181 0.12 -4.07 11.96
CA VAL A 181 -1.24 -4.58 12.14
C VAL A 181 -2.22 -3.42 11.90
N MET A 182 -3.32 -3.72 11.25
CA MET A 182 -4.41 -2.79 10.97
C MET A 182 -5.74 -3.41 11.37
N GLY A 183 -6.58 -2.62 12.02
CA GLY A 183 -8.00 -2.88 12.18
C GLY A 183 -8.80 -1.94 11.30
N LYS A 184 -9.78 -2.45 10.55
CA LYS A 184 -10.68 -1.67 9.70
C LYS A 184 -12.12 -1.99 10.05
N TYR A 185 -12.89 -0.96 10.34
CA TYR A 185 -14.33 -1.02 10.49
C TYR A 185 -15.02 -0.49 9.23
N ILE A 186 -16.01 -1.22 8.74
CA ILE A 186 -16.81 -0.88 7.58
C ILE A 186 -18.24 -0.66 8.05
N SER A 187 -18.83 0.51 7.78
CA SER A 187 -20.23 0.79 8.09
C SER A 187 -21.17 -0.17 7.37
N ASN A 188 -22.37 -0.34 7.89
CA ASN A 188 -23.35 -1.28 7.30
C ASN A 188 -23.76 -0.93 5.87
N ASP A 189 -23.74 0.36 5.53
CA ASP A 189 -24.02 0.89 4.19
C ASP A 189 -22.79 0.88 3.26
N GLY A 190 -21.60 0.50 3.79
CA GLY A 190 -20.34 0.48 3.07
C GLY A 190 -19.75 1.85 2.73
N ARG A 191 -20.42 2.95 3.11
CA ARG A 191 -20.00 4.30 2.72
C ARG A 191 -18.87 4.86 3.57
N ASN A 192 -18.75 4.38 4.81
CA ASN A 192 -17.73 4.85 5.74
C ASN A 192 -16.83 3.70 6.18
N ASN A 193 -15.54 3.92 6.10
CA ASN A 193 -14.55 3.00 6.64
C ASN A 193 -13.63 3.78 7.57
N VAL A 194 -13.39 3.23 8.76
CA VAL A 194 -12.43 3.77 9.73
C VAL A 194 -11.33 2.74 9.93
N LEU A 195 -10.09 3.18 9.78
CA LEU A 195 -8.91 2.34 9.85
C LEU A 195 -8.01 2.83 10.98
N PHE A 196 -7.47 1.88 11.75
CA PHE A 196 -6.43 2.14 12.74
C PHE A 196 -5.25 1.22 12.44
N GLN A 197 -4.05 1.78 12.38
CA GLN A 197 -2.84 1.06 12.01
C GLN A 197 -1.72 1.35 13.00
N ILE A 198 -0.98 0.30 13.35
CA ILE A 198 0.29 0.38 14.07
C ILE A 198 1.30 -0.40 13.25
N ASN A 199 2.38 0.25 12.85
CA ASN A 199 3.44 -0.37 12.07
C ASN A 199 4.82 0.18 12.45
N ASN A 200 5.86 -0.46 11.95
CA ASN A 200 7.20 0.09 12.03
C ASN A 200 7.20 1.49 11.42
N SER A 201 7.93 2.40 12.02
CA SER A 201 8.06 3.72 11.44
C SER A 201 8.76 3.65 10.08
N PRO A 202 8.31 4.42 9.07
CA PRO A 202 9.02 4.53 7.81
C PRO A 202 10.43 5.12 7.96
N PHE A 203 10.73 5.81 9.07
CA PHE A 203 12.05 6.36 9.36
C PHE A 203 13.01 5.36 10.02
N ALA A 204 12.51 4.24 10.58
CA ALA A 204 13.33 3.24 11.22
C ALA A 204 14.42 2.67 10.30
N ASN A 205 14.07 2.45 9.03
CA ASN A 205 15.01 1.90 8.04
C ASN A 205 16.02 2.93 7.55
N SER A 206 15.66 4.22 7.52
CA SER A 206 16.52 5.30 7.03
C SER A 206 17.60 5.71 8.02
N LEU A 207 17.34 5.51 9.31
CA LEU A 207 18.20 5.98 10.39
C LEU A 207 18.90 4.85 11.15
N ASP A 208 18.72 3.59 10.71
CA ASP A 208 19.22 2.39 11.40
C ASP A 208 18.79 2.31 12.88
N LEU A 209 17.71 3.01 13.22
CA LEU A 209 17.12 3.07 14.56
C LEU A 209 16.04 2.00 14.69
N GLY A 210 16.32 0.98 15.49
CA GLY A 210 15.34 -0.03 15.87
C GLY A 210 14.27 0.53 16.81
N ASN A 211 13.10 -0.14 16.87
CA ASN A 211 12.00 0.12 17.82
C ASN A 211 11.28 1.46 17.65
N LEU A 212 11.25 2.02 16.46
CA LEU A 212 10.41 3.15 16.11
C LEU A 212 9.09 2.66 15.51
N TYR A 213 7.99 3.29 15.88
CA TYR A 213 6.65 2.93 15.43
C TYR A 213 5.92 4.12 14.84
N SER A 214 4.95 3.83 13.98
CA SER A 214 3.98 4.79 13.49
C SER A 214 2.56 4.36 13.84
N TYR A 215 1.72 5.34 14.08
CA TYR A 215 0.32 5.18 14.44
C TYR A 215 -0.52 6.00 13.47
N SER A 216 -1.46 5.36 12.80
CA SER A 216 -2.31 6.00 11.81
C SER A 216 -3.77 5.76 12.12
N ALA A 217 -4.58 6.80 11.96
CA ALA A 217 -6.03 6.71 11.93
C ALA A 217 -6.49 7.33 10.62
N GLN A 218 -7.33 6.63 9.85
CA GLN A 218 -7.84 7.11 8.58
C GLN A 218 -9.35 6.89 8.48
N TRP A 219 -10.04 7.86 7.95
CA TRP A 219 -11.45 7.75 7.57
C TRP A 219 -11.58 7.88 6.05
N ASN A 220 -12.28 6.90 5.46
CA ASN A 220 -12.63 6.89 4.05
C ASN A 220 -14.15 7.03 3.94
N GLY A 221 -14.61 8.14 3.37
CA GLY A 221 -16.02 8.40 3.09
C GLY A 221 -16.32 8.31 1.60
N ASN A 222 -17.40 7.61 1.22
CA ASN A 222 -17.86 7.52 -0.16
C ASN A 222 -19.31 7.99 -0.24
N PHE A 223 -19.53 9.18 -0.81
CA PHE A 223 -20.83 9.82 -0.94
C PHE A 223 -21.23 10.03 -2.40
N GLY A 224 -20.65 9.22 -3.30
CA GLY A 224 -20.92 9.26 -4.73
C GLY A 224 -20.16 10.38 -5.43
N VAL A 225 -20.73 11.58 -5.49
CA VAL A 225 -20.05 12.74 -6.10
C VAL A 225 -18.82 13.14 -5.31
N PHE A 226 -18.84 13.04 -3.99
CA PHE A 226 -17.76 13.40 -3.10
C PHE A 226 -17.22 12.15 -2.37
N ASN A 227 -15.90 11.96 -2.40
CA ASN A 227 -15.22 10.98 -1.60
C ASN A 227 -14.13 11.67 -0.77
N ALA A 228 -14.02 11.26 0.49
CA ALA A 228 -13.03 11.75 1.43
C ALA A 228 -12.02 10.67 1.78
N LEU A 229 -10.76 11.06 1.96
CA LEU A 229 -9.66 10.21 2.40
C LEU A 229 -8.84 11.03 3.42
N TYR A 230 -9.27 11.00 4.69
CA TYR A 230 -8.66 11.84 5.73
C TYR A 230 -7.88 11.00 6.72
N SER A 231 -6.66 11.43 7.04
CA SER A 231 -5.84 10.73 8.01
C SER A 231 -5.14 11.66 8.99
N VAL A 232 -4.86 11.09 10.15
CA VAL A 232 -3.95 11.63 11.15
C VAL A 232 -2.92 10.57 11.47
N ASN A 233 -1.64 10.95 11.41
CA ASN A 233 -0.53 10.02 11.62
C ASN A 233 0.45 10.60 12.63
N LEU A 234 0.98 9.74 13.48
CA LEU A 234 2.09 10.00 14.38
C LEU A 234 3.25 9.11 13.93
N LEU A 235 4.25 9.69 13.29
CA LEU A 235 5.40 8.98 12.74
C LEU A 235 6.60 9.21 13.66
N GLU A 236 7.01 8.18 14.39
CA GLU A 236 8.17 8.28 15.27
C GLU A 236 9.44 8.28 14.41
N TYR A 237 10.22 9.37 14.47
CA TYR A 237 11.49 9.52 13.73
C TYR A 237 12.72 9.36 14.63
N GLN A 238 12.54 9.58 15.94
CA GLN A 238 13.50 9.28 17.00
C GLN A 238 12.71 8.77 18.22
N PRO A 239 13.34 8.09 19.17
CA PRO A 239 12.64 7.61 20.37
C PRO A 239 11.85 8.70 21.08
N ASN A 240 10.52 8.53 21.13
CA ASN A 240 9.53 9.45 21.69
C ASN A 240 9.45 10.83 20.99
N ARG A 241 9.96 10.96 19.77
CA ARG A 241 9.77 12.13 18.91
C ARG A 241 8.97 11.76 17.68
N TYR A 242 7.93 12.53 17.41
CA TYR A 242 6.96 12.23 16.36
C TYR A 242 6.83 13.40 15.39
N ILE A 243 6.74 13.07 14.11
CA ILE A 243 6.14 13.96 13.12
C ILE A 243 4.64 13.74 13.19
N ASN A 244 3.91 14.80 13.46
CA ASN A 244 2.46 14.83 13.34
C ASN A 244 2.11 15.12 11.90
N TYR A 245 1.23 14.32 11.35
CA TYR A 245 0.88 14.37 9.95
C TYR A 245 -0.64 14.37 9.80
N ILE A 246 -1.18 15.38 9.14
CA ILE A 246 -2.61 15.49 8.83
C ILE A 246 -2.75 15.54 7.32
N SER A 247 -3.60 14.70 6.78
CA SER A 247 -3.90 14.67 5.37
C SER A 247 -5.40 14.73 5.10
N LEU A 248 -5.77 15.50 4.09
CA LEU A 248 -7.13 15.72 3.63
C LEU A 248 -7.19 15.46 2.12
N GLY A 249 -7.44 14.22 1.73
CA GLY A 249 -7.69 13.85 0.34
C GLY A 249 -9.16 14.01 -0.01
N ASN A 250 -9.44 14.80 -1.03
CA ASN A 250 -10.80 15.07 -1.52
C ASN A 250 -10.91 14.65 -2.97
N GLN A 251 -11.95 13.90 -3.32
CA GLN A 251 -12.22 13.51 -4.70
C GLN A 251 -13.66 13.87 -5.05
N PHE A 252 -13.80 14.57 -6.18
CA PHE A 252 -15.09 14.97 -6.72
C PHE A 252 -15.30 14.30 -8.08
N ASN A 253 -16.42 13.58 -8.24
CA ASN A 253 -16.78 12.84 -9.43
C ASN A 253 -18.02 13.45 -10.08
N PHE A 254 -17.84 14.12 -11.21
CA PHE A 254 -18.90 14.76 -11.97
C PHE A 254 -19.05 14.07 -13.34
N GLY A 255 -19.64 12.88 -13.35
CA GLY A 255 -19.75 12.07 -14.56
C GLY A 255 -18.40 11.72 -15.16
N PRO A 256 -18.03 12.26 -16.35
CA PRO A 256 -16.73 11.95 -16.96
C PRO A 256 -15.54 12.67 -16.30
N VAL A 257 -15.80 13.65 -15.43
CA VAL A 257 -14.78 14.47 -14.77
C VAL A 257 -14.51 13.97 -13.36
N CYS A 258 -13.26 13.79 -13.00
CA CYS A 258 -12.80 13.50 -11.64
C CYS A 258 -11.76 14.54 -11.23
N LEU A 259 -12.01 15.25 -10.14
CA LEU A 259 -11.08 16.18 -9.51
C LEU A 259 -10.61 15.60 -8.18
N GLU A 260 -9.30 15.47 -8.01
CA GLU A 260 -8.66 15.08 -6.76
C GLU A 260 -7.87 16.26 -6.21
N LEU A 261 -8.01 16.52 -4.91
CA LEU A 261 -7.31 17.59 -4.20
C LEU A 261 -6.79 17.01 -2.89
N ASP A 262 -5.47 16.88 -2.78
CA ASP A 262 -4.79 16.43 -1.58
C ASP A 262 -4.13 17.61 -0.89
N TYR A 263 -4.33 17.72 0.42
CA TYR A 263 -3.61 18.62 1.28
C TYR A 263 -2.98 17.82 2.41
N MET A 264 -1.69 17.98 2.62
CA MET A 264 -0.93 17.29 3.65
C MET A 264 -0.10 18.32 4.43
N ASN A 265 -0.25 18.32 5.75
CA ASN A 265 0.51 19.20 6.65
C ASN A 265 1.33 18.35 7.62
N ARG A 266 2.59 18.68 7.77
CA ARG A 266 3.56 18.00 8.62
C ARG A 266 4.11 18.96 9.64
N TYR A 267 4.34 18.49 10.87
CA TYR A 267 4.99 19.30 11.91
C TYR A 267 5.57 18.39 13.00
N GLY A 268 6.75 18.75 13.51
CA GLY A 268 7.34 18.10 14.67
C GLY A 268 6.57 18.42 15.97
N ALA A 269 6.83 17.64 17.03
CA ALA A 269 6.11 17.75 18.30
C ALA A 269 6.23 19.12 18.97
N ARG A 270 7.24 19.91 18.63
CA ARG A 270 7.48 21.27 19.14
C ARG A 270 7.10 22.35 18.13
N GLY A 271 6.83 21.96 16.90
CA GLY A 271 6.46 22.87 15.83
C GLY A 271 4.98 23.22 15.91
N THR A 272 4.67 24.49 16.10
CA THR A 272 3.28 24.98 16.13
C THR A 272 2.80 25.45 14.77
N HIS A 273 3.48 25.09 13.70
CA HIS A 273 3.36 25.81 12.43
C HIS A 273 2.53 25.04 11.41
N PHE A 274 1.23 25.15 11.57
CA PHE A 274 0.29 24.86 10.48
C PHE A 274 0.70 25.70 9.25
N LEU A 275 0.75 25.09 8.05
CA LEU A 275 1.16 25.71 6.77
C LEU A 275 2.66 26.06 6.61
N LYS A 276 3.56 25.59 7.46
CA LYS A 276 5.00 25.76 7.26
C LYS A 276 5.69 24.58 6.57
N ASP A 277 5.18 23.39 6.77
CA ASP A 277 5.58 22.19 6.04
C ASP A 277 4.32 21.50 5.51
N PHE A 278 4.06 21.66 4.23
CA PHE A 278 2.87 21.11 3.60
C PHE A 278 3.09 20.74 2.14
N SER A 279 2.22 19.87 1.65
CA SER A 279 2.05 19.59 0.22
C SER A 279 0.60 19.85 -0.18
N PHE A 280 0.41 20.46 -1.32
CA PHE A 280 -0.89 20.60 -1.96
C PHE A 280 -0.80 20.03 -3.37
N ILE A 281 -1.69 19.08 -3.71
CA ILE A 281 -1.67 18.37 -4.99
C ILE A 281 -3.07 18.42 -5.57
N GLY A 282 -3.17 18.87 -6.82
CA GLY A 282 -4.40 18.85 -7.60
C GLY A 282 -4.27 17.96 -8.82
N ARG A 283 -5.26 17.12 -9.09
CA ARG A 283 -5.34 16.33 -10.32
C ARG A 283 -6.75 16.39 -10.89
N LEU A 284 -6.85 16.79 -12.14
CA LEU A 284 -8.07 16.78 -12.93
C LEU A 284 -7.97 15.67 -13.98
N LYS A 285 -8.99 14.84 -14.05
CA LYS A 285 -9.11 13.77 -15.04
C LYS A 285 -10.42 13.90 -15.78
N TYR A 286 -10.38 13.78 -17.12
CA TYR A 286 -11.55 13.80 -17.98
C TYR A 286 -11.58 12.55 -18.86
N ASN A 287 -12.55 11.69 -18.67
CA ASN A 287 -12.80 10.53 -19.51
C ASN A 287 -13.60 10.97 -20.74
N VAL A 288 -12.91 11.20 -21.87
CA VAL A 288 -13.53 11.60 -23.14
C VAL A 288 -14.46 10.51 -23.65
N CYS A 289 -13.99 9.28 -23.52
CA CYS A 289 -14.76 8.05 -23.77
C CYS A 289 -14.12 6.90 -22.97
N ASP A 290 -14.67 5.69 -23.06
CA ASP A 290 -14.17 4.52 -22.33
C ASP A 290 -12.70 4.19 -22.62
N GLN A 291 -12.24 4.52 -23.84
CA GLN A 291 -10.89 4.22 -24.30
C GLN A 291 -9.91 5.41 -24.21
N PHE A 292 -10.40 6.64 -23.98
CA PHE A 292 -9.55 7.82 -24.01
C PHE A 292 -9.77 8.75 -22.84
N THR A 293 -8.68 9.07 -22.14
CA THR A 293 -8.68 9.91 -20.94
C THR A 293 -7.64 11.01 -21.12
N ILE A 294 -7.97 12.22 -20.71
CA ILE A 294 -7.06 13.36 -20.58
C ILE A 294 -6.92 13.65 -19.09
N PHE A 295 -5.73 14.04 -18.65
CA PHE A 295 -5.49 14.46 -17.28
C PHE A 295 -4.55 15.66 -17.22
N ALA A 296 -4.71 16.46 -16.17
CA ALA A 296 -3.76 17.47 -15.73
C ALA A 296 -3.46 17.27 -14.26
N LYS A 297 -2.26 17.61 -13.82
CA LYS A 297 -1.83 17.54 -12.45
C LYS A 297 -0.88 18.69 -12.13
N GLY A 298 -0.93 19.20 -10.93
CA GLY A 298 0.01 20.17 -10.41
C GLY A 298 0.04 20.16 -8.89
N GLY A 299 1.04 20.79 -8.33
CA GLY A 299 1.16 20.86 -6.89
C GLY A 299 2.32 21.72 -6.42
N ILE A 300 2.39 21.86 -5.12
CA ILE A 300 3.47 22.51 -4.40
C ILE A 300 3.84 21.68 -3.19
N ASP A 301 5.13 21.46 -3.00
CA ASP A 301 5.74 20.97 -1.76
C ASP A 301 6.55 22.10 -1.13
N TYR A 302 6.23 22.40 0.12
CA TYR A 302 6.77 23.56 0.80
C TYR A 302 7.23 23.19 2.21
N ASN A 303 8.47 23.55 2.58
CA ASN A 303 9.01 23.33 3.90
C ASN A 303 9.86 24.51 4.36
N MET A 304 9.30 25.35 5.23
CA MET A 304 9.97 26.50 5.88
C MET A 304 10.36 26.21 7.33
N ALA A 305 10.50 24.96 7.71
CA ALA A 305 10.79 24.55 9.10
C ALA A 305 12.20 24.95 9.57
N GLN A 306 13.11 25.30 8.66
CA GLN A 306 14.45 25.80 9.01
C GLN A 306 14.46 26.95 10.02
N GLU A 307 13.41 27.77 10.03
CA GLU A 307 13.29 28.88 10.94
C GLU A 307 13.05 28.46 12.39
N SER A 308 12.68 27.21 12.64
CA SER A 308 12.29 26.72 13.97
C SER A 308 13.37 25.97 14.74
N GLY A 309 14.52 25.69 14.13
CA GLY A 309 15.59 24.87 14.73
C GLY A 309 15.25 23.39 14.89
N GLU A 310 14.15 22.92 14.29
CA GLU A 310 13.70 21.52 14.31
C GLU A 310 14.05 20.80 12.99
N ALA A 311 15.00 21.32 12.23
CA ALA A 311 15.32 20.93 10.85
C ALA A 311 15.61 19.43 10.67
N ASP A 312 16.20 18.77 11.67
CA ASP A 312 16.73 17.42 11.50
C ASP A 312 15.68 16.35 11.29
N ALA A 313 14.42 16.60 11.66
CA ALA A 313 13.35 15.62 11.56
C ALA A 313 12.58 15.73 10.26
N ILE A 314 12.45 16.92 9.75
CA ILE A 314 11.52 17.27 8.66
C ILE A 314 12.18 17.03 7.30
N ASP A 315 13.51 16.97 7.28
CA ASP A 315 14.33 16.65 6.09
C ASP A 315 14.04 15.25 5.49
N LEU A 316 13.35 14.42 6.21
CA LEU A 316 13.07 13.05 5.78
C LEU A 316 11.88 12.94 4.81
N LEU A 317 11.07 13.98 4.66
CA LEU A 317 9.89 13.98 3.76
C LEU A 317 9.98 15.05 2.68
N VAL A 318 10.15 16.30 3.09
CA VAL A 318 10.39 17.42 2.18
C VAL A 318 11.54 18.22 2.77
N THR A 319 12.60 18.41 2.01
CA THR A 319 13.84 19.06 2.48
C THR A 319 13.55 20.47 3.05
N PRO A 320 14.08 20.81 4.23
CA PRO A 320 13.94 22.15 4.78
C PRO A 320 14.42 23.25 3.82
N GLY A 321 13.62 24.30 3.69
CA GLY A 321 13.86 25.38 2.73
C GLY A 321 13.35 25.07 1.32
N MET A 322 12.85 23.85 1.06
CA MET A 322 12.33 23.48 -0.25
C MET A 322 11.03 24.23 -0.56
N ARG A 323 10.95 24.74 -1.79
CA ARG A 323 9.73 25.15 -2.45
C ARG A 323 9.74 24.56 -3.85
N TYR A 324 9.14 23.39 -3.96
CA TYR A 324 9.04 22.65 -5.21
C TYR A 324 7.64 22.82 -5.78
N GLU A 325 7.56 23.36 -6.97
CA GLU A 325 6.31 23.57 -7.72
C GLU A 325 6.36 22.76 -9.01
N TYR A 326 5.24 22.16 -9.39
CA TYR A 326 5.18 21.36 -10.61
C TYR A 326 3.77 21.37 -11.20
N TYR A 327 3.70 21.22 -12.50
CA TYR A 327 2.46 21.02 -13.23
C TYR A 327 2.70 20.27 -14.53
N GLY A 328 1.65 19.64 -15.03
CA GLY A 328 1.73 18.90 -16.28
C GLY A 328 0.39 18.33 -16.70
N ALA A 329 0.40 17.72 -17.87
CA ALA A 329 -0.77 17.10 -18.46
C ALA A 329 -0.38 15.85 -19.25
N GLY A 330 -1.36 15.03 -19.56
CA GLY A 330 -1.15 13.86 -20.37
C GLY A 330 -2.43 13.23 -20.85
N VAL A 331 -2.24 12.17 -21.62
CA VAL A 331 -3.33 11.39 -22.21
C VAL A 331 -3.08 9.91 -21.97
N GLU A 332 -4.16 9.17 -21.84
CA GLU A 332 -4.17 7.73 -21.73
C GLU A 332 -5.11 7.14 -22.77
N TYR A 333 -4.63 6.16 -23.52
CA TYR A 333 -5.42 5.43 -24.50
C TYR A 333 -5.44 3.94 -24.17
N PHE A 334 -6.63 3.37 -24.13
CA PHE A 334 -6.87 1.96 -23.84
C PHE A 334 -7.31 1.27 -25.14
N PRO A 335 -6.40 0.59 -25.86
CA PRO A 335 -6.69 0.03 -27.19
C PRO A 335 -7.69 -1.13 -27.16
N ILE A 336 -7.81 -1.82 -26.03
CA ILE A 336 -8.70 -2.97 -25.90
C ILE A 336 -10.04 -2.48 -25.32
N LYS A 337 -11.10 -2.52 -26.15
CA LYS A 337 -12.44 -2.12 -25.72
C LYS A 337 -12.92 -2.96 -24.53
N GLY A 338 -13.39 -2.32 -23.48
CA GLY A 338 -13.86 -2.99 -22.25
C GLY A 338 -12.76 -3.49 -21.31
N SER A 339 -11.46 -3.29 -21.64
CA SER A 339 -10.34 -3.63 -20.77
C SER A 339 -9.43 -2.42 -20.53
N LYS A 340 -8.87 -2.34 -19.33
CA LYS A 340 -7.83 -1.38 -18.93
C LYS A 340 -6.45 -2.06 -18.77
N ASP A 341 -6.29 -3.28 -19.25
CA ASP A 341 -5.07 -4.07 -19.06
C ASP A 341 -3.92 -3.59 -19.93
N VAL A 342 -4.22 -2.99 -21.07
CA VAL A 342 -3.22 -2.31 -21.90
C VAL A 342 -3.55 -0.83 -21.98
N ARG A 343 -2.56 0.00 -21.69
CA ARG A 343 -2.66 1.46 -21.76
C ARG A 343 -1.44 2.02 -22.46
N LEU A 344 -1.67 2.79 -23.52
CA LEU A 344 -0.69 3.70 -24.09
C LEU A 344 -0.86 5.05 -23.42
N HIS A 345 0.23 5.78 -23.22
CA HIS A 345 0.17 7.08 -22.58
C HIS A 345 1.25 8.00 -23.09
N ALA A 346 0.93 9.28 -23.06
CA ALA A 346 1.89 10.35 -23.28
C ALA A 346 1.65 11.44 -22.22
N PHE A 347 2.72 12.05 -21.73
CA PHE A 347 2.66 13.10 -20.73
C PHE A 347 3.78 14.12 -20.91
N TRP A 348 3.50 15.30 -20.44
CA TRP A 348 4.45 16.36 -20.27
C TRP A 348 4.29 16.96 -18.88
N TYR A 349 5.38 17.29 -18.23
CA TYR A 349 5.37 18.10 -17.04
C TYR A 349 6.56 19.07 -17.00
N SER A 350 6.40 20.12 -16.18
CA SER A 350 7.42 21.09 -15.87
C SER A 350 7.48 21.28 -14.37
N ASP A 351 8.66 21.48 -13.85
CA ASP A 351 8.89 21.71 -12.43
C ASP A 351 9.92 22.81 -12.18
N CYS A 352 9.87 23.34 -10.95
CA CYS A 352 10.78 24.37 -10.47
C CYS A 352 11.06 24.12 -8.98
N ASP A 353 12.33 23.99 -8.62
CA ASP A 353 12.75 23.99 -7.22
C ASP A 353 13.39 25.36 -6.88
N ALA A 354 12.62 26.24 -6.27
CA ALA A 354 13.08 27.56 -5.90
C ALA A 354 14.17 27.55 -4.80
N SER A 355 14.34 26.45 -4.06
CA SER A 355 15.41 26.30 -3.06
C SER A 355 16.80 26.25 -3.69
N THR A 356 16.88 25.85 -4.96
CA THR A 356 18.12 25.84 -5.75
C THR A 356 18.44 27.19 -6.42
N GLY A 357 17.63 28.22 -6.16
CA GLY A 357 17.72 29.53 -6.81
C GLY A 357 17.03 29.58 -8.18
N ALA A 358 16.34 28.52 -8.59
CA ALA A 358 15.54 28.50 -9.81
C ALA A 358 14.36 29.49 -9.65
N THR A 359 14.18 30.34 -10.65
CA THR A 359 13.10 31.35 -10.67
C THR A 359 12.08 31.05 -11.78
N ARG A 360 12.28 29.98 -12.54
CA ARG A 360 11.48 29.61 -13.70
C ARG A 360 11.26 28.11 -13.75
N PHE A 361 10.14 27.72 -14.36
CA PHE A 361 9.88 26.35 -14.77
C PHE A 361 10.70 26.02 -16.04
N ASP A 362 11.96 25.72 -15.88
CA ASP A 362 12.91 25.41 -16.95
C ASP A 362 13.25 23.91 -17.06
N ASN A 363 12.76 23.14 -16.13
CA ASN A 363 12.78 21.68 -16.20
C ASN A 363 11.52 21.20 -16.92
N HIS A 364 11.72 20.53 -18.04
CA HIS A 364 10.62 19.93 -18.79
C HIS A 364 10.87 18.46 -19.03
N THR A 365 9.87 17.63 -18.79
CA THR A 365 9.95 16.21 -19.09
C THR A 365 8.76 15.81 -19.97
N ILE A 366 9.06 15.14 -21.08
CA ILE A 366 8.08 14.51 -21.97
C ILE A 366 8.27 13.01 -21.85
N GLY A 367 7.19 12.27 -21.77
CA GLY A 367 7.23 10.82 -21.77
C GLY A 367 6.15 10.22 -22.64
N VAL A 368 6.51 9.14 -23.31
CA VAL A 368 5.58 8.27 -24.05
C VAL A 368 5.85 6.84 -23.65
N GLY A 369 4.81 6.08 -23.40
CA GLY A 369 5.02 4.71 -22.94
C GLY A 369 3.79 3.82 -23.00
N CYS A 370 3.98 2.63 -22.48
CA CYS A 370 2.90 1.68 -22.30
C CYS A 370 2.92 1.05 -20.92
N ARG A 371 1.74 0.74 -20.44
CA ARG A 371 1.51 -0.13 -19.28
C ARG A 371 0.71 -1.34 -19.73
N PHE A 372 1.06 -2.51 -19.23
CA PHE A 372 0.24 -3.70 -19.43
C PHE A 372 0.12 -4.50 -18.14
N ARG A 373 -1.02 -5.17 -18.02
CA ARG A 373 -1.30 -6.16 -16.98
C ARG A 373 -1.57 -7.50 -17.65
N LEU A 374 -0.77 -8.49 -17.29
CA LEU A 374 -0.98 -9.87 -17.71
C LEU A 374 -1.58 -10.64 -16.52
N THR A 375 -2.78 -11.17 -16.67
CA THR A 375 -3.33 -12.14 -15.74
C THR A 375 -2.86 -13.53 -16.20
N ALA A 376 -1.81 -14.03 -15.53
CA ALA A 376 -1.21 -15.31 -15.88
C ALA A 376 -2.07 -16.49 -15.43
N PHE A 377 -2.78 -16.32 -14.31
CA PHE A 377 -3.69 -17.32 -13.78
C PHE A 377 -4.79 -16.66 -12.95
N GLU A 378 -6.03 -17.08 -13.13
CA GLU A 378 -7.15 -16.69 -12.29
C GLU A 378 -8.10 -17.87 -12.10
N ARG A 379 -8.45 -18.12 -10.85
CA ARG A 379 -9.50 -19.07 -10.47
C ARG A 379 -10.46 -18.34 -9.52
N LYS A 380 -11.71 -18.25 -9.92
CA LYS A 380 -12.81 -17.61 -9.17
C LYS A 380 -13.47 -18.57 -8.19
#